data_377acb37076471dbd7fb98d23273a828
#
_entry.id   377acb37076471dbd7fb98d23273a828
#
_cell.length_a   1.000
_cell.length_b   1.000
_cell.length_c   1.000
_cell.angle_alpha   90.00
_cell.angle_beta   90.00
_cell.angle_gamma   90.00
#
_symmetry.space_group_name_H-M   'P 1'
#
loop_
_entity.id
_entity.type
_entity.pdbx_description
1 polymer ?
#
loop_
_entity_poly.entity_id
_entity_poly.type
_entity_poly.pdbx_seq_one_letter_code
_entity_poly.pdbx_strand_id
1 'polypeptide(L)'
;MKLFILTIILLAFCSTIKAQTCDEIMEHVKSLGDGTTYTSCDGDVISKVTFYGEMINCYEYHFALVCFKQENPYDCSEYVYLVESSTETVYSTNYIANAGQAFLDFIKPHSNNLGCAPNFD
;
A
#
# COMPACT_ATOMS: atom_id res chain seq x y z
N MET A 1 5.27 -5.89 -20.78
CA MET A 1 4.23 -5.52 -19.82
C MET A 1 4.67 -4.43 -18.86
N LYS A 2 5.82 -4.59 -18.20
CA LYS A 2 6.32 -3.52 -17.35
C LYS A 2 6.55 -2.22 -18.11
N LEU A 3 7.06 -2.32 -19.32
CA LEU A 3 7.27 -1.14 -20.15
C LEU A 3 5.96 -0.44 -20.45
N PHE A 4 4.90 -1.23 -20.68
CA PHE A 4 3.57 -0.68 -20.95
C PHE A 4 3.04 0.09 -19.73
N ILE A 5 3.17 -0.47 -18.55
CA ILE A 5 2.70 0.18 -17.32
C ILE A 5 3.50 1.44 -17.06
N LEU A 6 4.82 1.38 -17.26
CA LEU A 6 5.67 2.55 -17.12
C LEU A 6 5.25 3.66 -18.07
N THR A 7 4.92 3.29 -19.32
CA THR A 7 4.47 4.26 -20.31
C THR A 7 3.18 4.93 -19.87
N ILE A 8 2.25 4.17 -19.31
CA ILE A 8 1.00 4.72 -18.81
C ILE A 8 1.25 5.71 -17.70
N ILE A 9 2.13 5.39 -16.76
CA ILE A 9 2.47 6.28 -15.66
C ILE A 9 3.09 7.56 -16.18
N LEU A 10 4.01 7.46 -17.13
CA LEU A 10 4.65 8.63 -17.70
C LEU A 10 3.68 9.49 -18.46
N LEU A 11 2.77 8.88 -19.20
CA LEU A 11 1.75 9.64 -19.93
C LEU A 11 0.82 10.38 -18.99
N ALA A 12 0.56 9.83 -17.81
CA ALA A 12 -0.25 10.52 -16.81
C ALA A 12 0.38 11.83 -16.37
N PHE A 13 1.70 11.94 -16.42
CA PHE A 13 2.39 13.17 -16.08
C PHE A 13 2.53 14.13 -17.27
N CYS A 14 2.51 13.61 -18.47
CA CYS A 14 2.79 14.40 -19.66
C CYS A 14 1.55 14.97 -20.33
N SER A 15 0.37 14.53 -19.92
CA SER A 15 -0.87 14.93 -20.57
C SER A 15 -1.97 15.02 -19.55
N THR A 16 -3.11 15.48 -20.00
CA THR A 16 -4.30 15.54 -19.17
C THR A 16 -4.97 14.18 -19.01
N ILE A 17 -4.24 13.13 -19.33
CA ILE A 17 -4.75 11.78 -19.20
C ILE A 17 -5.03 11.50 -17.73
N LYS A 18 -6.12 10.84 -17.48
CA LYS A 18 -6.51 10.46 -16.14
C LYS A 18 -5.41 9.68 -15.46
N ALA A 19 -5.19 10.00 -14.19
CA ALA A 19 -4.36 9.17 -13.35
C ALA A 19 -4.96 7.76 -13.32
N GLN A 20 -4.13 6.77 -13.04
CA GLN A 20 -4.60 5.41 -12.86
C GLN A 20 -5.62 5.37 -11.73
N THR A 21 -6.62 4.50 -11.88
CA THR A 21 -7.59 4.30 -10.81
C THR A 21 -6.94 3.56 -9.66
N CYS A 22 -7.56 3.65 -8.48
CA CYS A 22 -7.04 2.94 -7.32
C CYS A 22 -7.05 1.43 -7.55
N ASP A 23 -8.04 0.91 -8.27
CA ASP A 23 -8.09 -0.52 -8.59
C ASP A 23 -6.93 -0.93 -9.50
N GLU A 24 -6.59 -0.11 -10.47
CA GLU A 24 -5.46 -0.38 -11.36
C GLU A 24 -4.14 -0.37 -10.60
N ILE A 25 -3.96 0.59 -9.70
CA ILE A 25 -2.76 0.65 -8.87
C ILE A 25 -2.68 -0.59 -7.99
N MET A 26 -3.79 -0.98 -7.37
CA MET A 26 -3.86 -2.16 -6.53
C MET A 26 -3.45 -3.41 -7.31
N GLU A 27 -4.01 -3.60 -8.50
CA GLU A 27 -3.68 -4.76 -9.32
C GLU A 27 -2.20 -4.77 -9.69
N HIS A 28 -1.67 -3.60 -10.05
CA HIS A 28 -0.27 -3.51 -10.40
C HIS A 28 0.62 -3.89 -9.22
N VAL A 29 0.34 -3.34 -8.04
CA VAL A 29 1.14 -3.62 -6.85
C VAL A 29 1.10 -5.10 -6.51
N LYS A 30 -0.08 -5.72 -6.56
CA LYS A 30 -0.20 -7.15 -6.32
C LYS A 30 0.57 -7.99 -7.33
N SER A 31 0.71 -7.51 -8.54
CA SER A 31 1.42 -8.24 -9.60
C SER A 31 2.93 -8.23 -9.41
N LEU A 32 3.47 -7.37 -8.54
CA LEU A 32 4.91 -7.27 -8.34
C LEU A 32 5.52 -8.54 -7.74
N GLY A 33 4.74 -9.33 -7.01
CA GLY A 33 5.27 -10.49 -6.32
C GLY A 33 6.19 -10.06 -5.17
N ASP A 34 6.99 -10.88 -4.65
CA ASP A 34 8.06 -10.57 -3.68
C ASP A 34 7.71 -9.60 -2.55
N GLY A 35 6.43 -9.52 -2.20
CA GLY A 35 6.01 -8.68 -1.07
C GLY A 35 6.33 -9.35 0.25
N THR A 36 6.57 -8.55 1.28
CA THR A 36 6.78 -9.03 2.64
C THR A 36 5.55 -8.74 3.46
N THR A 37 4.94 -9.77 4.02
CA THR A 37 3.68 -9.64 4.75
C THR A 37 3.90 -9.74 6.26
N TYR A 38 3.29 -8.81 6.97
CA TYR A 38 3.28 -8.78 8.43
C TYR A 38 1.85 -9.00 8.88
N THR A 39 1.60 -10.19 9.42
CA THR A 39 0.25 -10.58 9.87
C THR A 39 0.06 -10.22 11.32
N SER A 40 -1.05 -9.55 11.61
CA SER A 40 -1.35 -9.08 12.96
C SER A 40 -1.95 -10.18 13.82
N CYS A 41 -1.91 -9.98 15.13
CA CYS A 41 -2.56 -10.88 16.05
C CYS A 41 -4.07 -10.73 15.97
N ASP A 42 -4.78 -11.73 16.46
CA ASP A 42 -6.24 -11.70 16.51
C ASP A 42 -6.71 -10.50 17.33
N GLY A 43 -7.80 -9.90 16.89
CA GLY A 43 -8.39 -8.78 17.59
C GLY A 43 -8.00 -7.41 17.06
N ASP A 44 -6.96 -7.33 16.23
CA ASP A 44 -6.56 -6.06 15.64
C ASP A 44 -7.49 -5.68 14.48
N VAL A 45 -7.67 -4.37 14.26
CA VAL A 45 -8.44 -3.89 13.12
C VAL A 45 -7.68 -4.09 11.81
N ILE A 46 -6.35 -4.19 11.89
CA ILE A 46 -5.51 -4.51 10.75
C ILE A 46 -5.26 -6.01 10.75
N SER A 47 -5.62 -6.68 9.67
CA SER A 47 -5.37 -8.10 9.54
C SER A 47 -3.92 -8.36 9.15
N LYS A 48 -3.45 -7.65 8.14
CA LYS A 48 -2.06 -7.79 7.68
C LYS A 48 -1.69 -6.58 6.83
N VAL A 49 -0.39 -6.35 6.70
CA VAL A 49 0.16 -5.35 5.79
C VAL A 49 1.25 -6.02 4.97
N THR A 50 1.20 -5.85 3.66
CA THR A 50 2.23 -6.38 2.76
C THR A 50 2.95 -5.20 2.10
N PHE A 51 4.28 -5.22 2.18
CA PHE A 51 5.11 -4.17 1.60
C PHE A 51 5.72 -4.66 0.30
N TYR A 52 5.68 -3.79 -0.71
CA TYR A 52 6.26 -4.05 -2.04
C TYR A 52 7.18 -2.90 -2.42
N GLY A 53 8.20 -3.22 -3.23
CA GLY A 53 9.08 -2.20 -3.79
C GLY A 53 9.15 -2.34 -5.30
N GLU A 54 9.30 -1.23 -5.99
CA GLU A 54 9.42 -1.21 -7.44
C GLU A 54 10.34 -0.09 -7.89
N MET A 55 11.23 -0.41 -8.85
CA MET A 55 12.07 0.59 -9.49
C MET A 55 11.40 1.06 -10.77
N ILE A 56 11.17 2.36 -10.87
CA ILE A 56 10.64 2.99 -12.08
C ILE A 56 11.52 4.18 -12.41
N ASN A 57 12.14 4.17 -13.58
CA ASN A 57 13.02 5.26 -14.03
C ASN A 57 14.11 5.61 -13.01
N CYS A 58 14.74 4.60 -12.45
CA CYS A 58 15.81 4.75 -11.45
C CYS A 58 15.35 5.30 -10.09
N TYR A 59 14.07 5.43 -9.88
CA TYR A 59 13.51 5.77 -8.57
C TYR A 59 12.86 4.54 -7.96
N GLU A 60 13.09 4.34 -6.67
CA GLU A 60 12.49 3.23 -5.95
C GLU A 60 11.20 3.70 -5.28
N TYR A 61 10.11 3.02 -5.59
CA TYR A 61 8.81 3.29 -4.99
C TYR A 61 8.46 2.17 -4.03
N HIS A 62 7.87 2.54 -2.90
CA HIS A 62 7.49 1.59 -1.87
C HIS A 62 6.00 1.67 -1.63
N PHE A 63 5.35 0.52 -1.59
CA PHE A 63 3.90 0.43 -1.39
C PHE A 63 3.58 -0.41 -0.17
N ALA A 64 2.55 0.01 0.56
CA ALA A 64 1.98 -0.79 1.64
C ALA A 64 0.55 -1.16 1.25
N LEU A 65 0.28 -2.45 1.21
CA LEU A 65 -1.05 -2.97 0.96
C LEU A 65 -1.65 -3.38 2.30
N VAL A 66 -2.61 -2.61 2.78
CA VAL A 66 -3.19 -2.77 4.11
C VAL A 66 -4.52 -3.48 4.00
N CYS A 67 -4.67 -4.53 4.80
CA CYS A 67 -5.86 -5.36 4.83
C CYS A 67 -6.59 -5.10 6.14
N PHE A 68 -7.72 -4.38 6.06
CA PHE A 68 -8.54 -4.09 7.23
C PHE A 68 -9.56 -5.20 7.46
N LYS A 69 -9.67 -5.66 8.69
CA LYS A 69 -10.63 -6.71 9.03
C LYS A 69 -12.06 -6.28 8.76
N GLN A 70 -12.85 -7.24 8.31
CA GLN A 70 -14.29 -7.08 8.14
C GLN A 70 -15.01 -8.00 9.13
N GLU A 71 -16.33 -7.93 9.13
CA GLU A 71 -17.14 -8.80 9.99
C GLU A 71 -16.85 -10.27 9.73
N ASN A 72 -16.67 -10.65 8.45
CA ASN A 72 -16.25 -12.00 8.11
C ASN A 72 -14.75 -12.11 8.38
N PRO A 73 -14.31 -12.97 9.31
CA PRO A 73 -12.89 -13.03 9.68
C PRO A 73 -11.96 -13.51 8.56
N TYR A 74 -12.53 -14.06 7.49
CA TYR A 74 -11.72 -14.53 6.37
C TYR A 74 -11.54 -13.49 5.28
N ASP A 75 -12.26 -12.38 5.37
CA ASP A 75 -12.20 -11.32 4.38
C ASP A 75 -11.59 -10.06 4.99
N CYS A 76 -11.02 -9.24 4.13
CA CYS A 76 -10.55 -7.93 4.53
C CYS A 76 -10.75 -6.94 3.40
N SER A 77 -10.80 -5.66 3.75
CA SER A 77 -10.80 -4.58 2.78
C SER A 77 -9.37 -4.12 2.56
N GLU A 78 -8.90 -4.16 1.33
CA GLU A 78 -7.53 -3.84 0.99
C GLU A 78 -7.41 -2.43 0.43
N TYR A 79 -6.41 -1.69 0.90
CA TYR A 79 -6.09 -0.35 0.40
C TYR A 79 -4.60 -0.22 0.20
N VAL A 80 -4.20 0.46 -0.87
CA VAL A 80 -2.80 0.64 -1.21
C VAL A 80 -2.34 2.04 -0.83
N TYR A 81 -1.14 2.11 -0.25
CA TYR A 81 -0.50 3.36 0.17
C TYR A 81 0.87 3.44 -0.49
N LEU A 82 1.23 4.62 -0.98
CA LEU A 82 2.60 4.88 -1.42
C LEU A 82 3.35 5.45 -0.23
N VAL A 83 4.33 4.70 0.25
CA VAL A 83 5.04 5.02 1.50
C VAL A 83 6.52 5.25 1.23
N GLU A 84 7.28 5.50 2.29
CA GLU A 84 8.71 5.71 2.17
C GLU A 84 9.48 4.41 2.39
N SER A 85 10.75 4.40 2.00
CA SER A 85 11.58 3.20 2.15
C SER A 85 11.73 2.77 3.60
N SER A 86 11.67 3.70 4.54
CA SER A 86 11.81 3.40 5.97
C SER A 86 10.51 2.92 6.62
N THR A 87 9.39 3.06 5.95
CA THR A 87 8.08 2.74 6.54
C THR A 87 7.98 1.28 6.95
N GLU A 88 8.45 0.37 6.11
CA GLU A 88 8.39 -1.05 6.43
C GLU A 88 9.15 -1.36 7.72
N THR A 89 10.33 -0.80 7.88
CA THR A 89 11.16 -1.06 9.06
C THR A 89 10.46 -0.61 10.34
N VAL A 90 9.93 0.61 10.35
CA VAL A 90 9.28 1.11 11.57
C VAL A 90 7.97 0.39 11.84
N TYR A 91 7.23 0.04 10.79
CA TYR A 91 6.00 -0.72 10.97
C TYR A 91 6.31 -2.11 11.55
N SER A 92 7.28 -2.80 10.97
CA SER A 92 7.64 -4.16 11.38
C SER A 92 8.12 -4.23 12.83
N THR A 93 8.69 -3.14 13.32
CA THR A 93 9.18 -3.08 14.70
C THR A 93 8.04 -2.85 15.70
N ASN A 94 6.94 -2.25 15.27
CA ASN A 94 5.89 -1.79 16.17
C ASN A 94 4.56 -2.55 16.07
N TYR A 95 4.31 -3.23 14.96
CA TYR A 95 2.96 -3.79 14.73
C TYR A 95 2.59 -4.93 15.67
N ILE A 96 3.57 -5.66 16.18
CA ILE A 96 3.29 -6.80 17.07
C ILE A 96 2.57 -6.33 18.32
N ALA A 97 3.00 -5.20 18.88
CA ALA A 97 2.37 -4.66 20.08
C ALA A 97 0.97 -4.12 19.77
N ASN A 98 0.82 -3.41 18.65
CA ASN A 98 -0.46 -2.83 18.27
C ASN A 98 -0.41 -2.44 16.79
N ALA A 99 -0.97 -3.30 15.93
CA ALA A 99 -0.93 -3.08 14.49
C ALA A 99 -1.74 -1.84 14.08
N GLY A 100 -2.88 -1.62 14.72
CA GLY A 100 -3.70 -0.45 14.43
C GLY A 100 -2.96 0.85 14.73
N GLN A 101 -2.28 0.92 15.85
CA GLN A 101 -1.51 2.10 16.21
C GLN A 101 -0.32 2.28 15.29
N ALA A 102 0.37 1.18 14.94
CA ALA A 102 1.49 1.25 14.00
C ALA A 102 1.04 1.76 12.63
N PHE A 103 -0.14 1.34 12.18
CA PHE A 103 -0.72 1.86 10.96
C PHE A 103 -0.97 3.37 11.06
N LEU A 104 -1.59 3.82 12.14
CA LEU A 104 -1.89 5.24 12.33
C LEU A 104 -0.61 6.09 12.36
N ASP A 105 0.43 5.57 12.98
CA ASP A 105 1.67 6.32 13.16
C ASP A 105 2.54 6.35 11.91
N PHE A 106 2.58 5.25 11.14
CA PHE A 106 3.59 5.10 10.10
C PHE A 106 3.06 4.95 8.67
N ILE A 107 1.81 4.54 8.49
CA ILE A 107 1.25 4.34 7.15
C ILE A 107 0.20 5.41 6.82
N LYS A 108 -0.71 5.66 7.72
CA LYS A 108 -1.78 6.64 7.50
C LYS A 108 -1.26 8.03 7.10
N PRO A 109 -0.13 8.53 7.63
CA PRO A 109 0.37 9.84 7.20
C PRO A 109 0.65 9.96 5.70
N HIS A 110 0.79 8.82 5.02
CA HIS A 110 1.04 8.78 3.58
C HIS A 110 -0.24 8.64 2.74
N SER A 111 -1.42 8.75 3.38
CA SER A 111 -2.71 8.50 2.71
C SER A 111 -2.91 9.34 1.45
N ASN A 112 -2.45 10.58 1.47
CA ASN A 112 -2.67 11.51 0.38
C ASN A 112 -1.76 11.29 -0.82
N ASN A 113 -0.73 10.46 -0.68
CA ASN A 113 0.22 10.25 -1.78
C ASN A 113 -0.44 9.65 -3.02
N LEU A 114 -1.35 8.71 -2.83
CA LEU A 114 -2.14 8.13 -3.92
C LEU A 114 -3.59 8.57 -3.91
N GLY A 115 -4.10 8.97 -2.76
CA GLY A 115 -5.50 9.31 -2.62
C GLY A 115 -6.42 8.11 -2.69
N CYS A 116 -5.91 6.91 -2.40
CA CYS A 116 -6.69 5.68 -2.47
C CYS A 116 -7.09 5.14 -1.10
N ALA A 117 -6.73 5.85 -0.05
CA ALA A 117 -7.02 5.40 1.31
C ALA A 117 -8.44 5.78 1.72
N PRO A 118 -9.06 4.98 2.60
CA PRO A 118 -10.36 5.36 3.13
C PRO A 118 -10.23 6.54 4.09
N ASN A 119 -11.33 7.22 4.30
CA ASN A 119 -11.38 8.33 5.25
C ASN A 119 -11.76 7.78 6.62
N PHE A 120 -10.88 8.01 7.60
CA PHE A 120 -11.11 7.56 8.98
C PHE A 120 -11.50 8.70 9.93
N ASP A 121 -11.70 9.88 9.39
CA ASP A 121 -12.05 11.05 10.24
C ASP A 121 -13.49 11.06 10.70
#